data_f6ebcfb868904dff912f6133c4151ca9
#
_entry.id   f6ebcfb868904dff912f6133c4151ca9
#
_cell.length_a   1.000
_cell.length_b   1.000
_cell.length_c   1.000
_cell.angle_alpha   90.00
_cell.angle_beta   90.00
_cell.angle_gamma   90.00
#
_symmetry.space_group_name_H-M   'P 1'
#
loop_
_entity.id
_entity.type
_entity.pdbx_description
1 polymer ?
#
loop_
_entity_poly.entity_id
_entity_poly.type
_entity_poly.pdbx_seq_one_letter_code
_entity_poly.pdbx_strand_id
1 'polypeptide(L)'
;MAAGLYGHEPVFTEAMDEFFDAAGPEGGPLRDDWLAERPATDIDHVTRSQPLLFAVDHALGRLVLGWGVRPAALLGHSIGELAAATLAGVFAPRDAAGLVLDRIRRLSAAPPGGMLAVAASTAEVAPYLRGDVVVGAVNAPRQTVLAGPDGPLDEVDRALREAGFVCRRVPSLSAFHSPVLEPACRGAAAVFAAARKNPPAVPVHSAYTAAPLTESDIGDPAFWARQPVAPVLFWPALEGLLATGDHLLVEVGPGQGLSQVVRRHPAVRRGSSAVVSLLPARPGPPEADRAAVAAAAERITAAGWPAAPASGDRGRPSRRAAAG
;
A
#
# COMPACT_ATOMS: atom_id res chain seq x y z
N MET A 1 -7.27 0.92 -11.27
CA MET A 1 -6.27 0.20 -10.46
C MET A 1 -6.49 -1.30 -10.66
N ALA A 2 -5.63 -1.97 -11.40
CA ALA A 2 -5.61 -3.44 -11.60
C ALA A 2 -6.90 -4.11 -12.10
N ALA A 3 -7.88 -3.34 -12.60
CA ALA A 3 -9.17 -3.89 -13.04
C ALA A 3 -9.02 -4.91 -14.19
N GLY A 4 -7.94 -4.77 -15.00
CA GLY A 4 -7.63 -5.71 -16.07
C GLY A 4 -7.24 -7.11 -15.62
N LEU A 5 -6.97 -7.33 -14.32
CA LEU A 5 -6.66 -8.65 -13.76
C LEU A 5 -7.91 -9.38 -13.26
N TYR A 6 -8.97 -8.65 -12.91
CA TYR A 6 -10.20 -9.23 -12.38
C TYR A 6 -10.90 -10.07 -13.45
N GLY A 7 -11.25 -11.30 -13.09
CA GLY A 7 -11.79 -12.31 -14.02
C GLY A 7 -10.72 -12.99 -14.91
N HIS A 8 -9.45 -12.55 -14.88
CA HIS A 8 -8.36 -13.14 -15.67
C HIS A 8 -7.30 -13.85 -14.80
N GLU A 9 -6.97 -13.29 -13.64
CA GLU A 9 -6.06 -13.90 -12.67
C GLU A 9 -6.86 -14.48 -11.51
N PRO A 10 -7.04 -15.81 -11.42
CA PRO A 10 -7.94 -16.44 -10.43
C PRO A 10 -7.61 -16.06 -8.99
N VAL A 11 -6.34 -16.13 -8.59
CA VAL A 11 -5.91 -15.81 -7.21
C VAL A 11 -6.18 -14.34 -6.87
N PHE A 12 -5.96 -13.44 -7.82
CA PHE A 12 -6.27 -12.01 -7.65
C PHE A 12 -7.77 -11.79 -7.53
N THR A 13 -8.57 -12.43 -8.41
CA THR A 13 -10.03 -12.32 -8.41
C THR A 13 -10.63 -12.82 -7.11
N GLU A 14 -10.22 -14.02 -6.64
CA GLU A 14 -10.65 -14.59 -5.36
C GLU A 14 -10.35 -13.67 -4.18
N ALA A 15 -9.15 -13.08 -4.14
CA ALA A 15 -8.78 -12.16 -3.06
C ALA A 15 -9.59 -10.85 -3.08
N MET A 16 -9.89 -10.32 -4.27
CA MET A 16 -10.77 -9.15 -4.42
C MET A 16 -12.21 -9.47 -4.00
N ASP A 17 -12.74 -10.62 -4.42
CA ASP A 17 -14.09 -11.07 -4.04
C ASP A 17 -14.19 -11.30 -2.53
N GLU A 18 -13.17 -11.91 -1.91
CA GLU A 18 -13.10 -12.07 -0.44
C GLU A 18 -13.19 -10.71 0.28
N PHE A 19 -12.51 -9.69 -0.25
CA PHE A 19 -12.59 -8.34 0.30
C PHE A 19 -13.99 -7.73 0.12
N PHE A 20 -14.59 -7.80 -1.07
CA PHE A 20 -15.90 -7.24 -1.33
C PHE A 20 -16.99 -7.96 -0.52
N ASP A 21 -16.91 -9.27 -0.37
CA ASP A 21 -17.82 -10.05 0.48
C ASP A 21 -17.69 -9.66 1.97
N ALA A 22 -16.45 -9.45 2.44
CA ALA A 22 -16.20 -9.00 3.80
C ALA A 22 -16.68 -7.56 4.05
N ALA A 23 -16.72 -6.71 3.01
CA ALA A 23 -17.26 -5.37 3.06
C ALA A 23 -18.80 -5.33 3.19
N GLY A 24 -19.47 -6.46 3.04
CA GLY A 24 -20.92 -6.57 3.21
C GLY A 24 -21.70 -5.67 2.25
N PRO A 25 -22.64 -4.85 2.75
CA PRO A 25 -23.48 -4.00 1.87
C PRO A 25 -22.70 -2.96 1.05
N GLU A 26 -21.50 -2.58 1.49
CA GLU A 26 -20.65 -1.60 0.80
C GLU A 26 -19.83 -2.25 -0.34
N GLY A 27 -19.62 -3.57 -0.29
CA GLY A 27 -18.70 -4.27 -1.20
C GLY A 27 -19.17 -4.32 -2.64
N GLY A 28 -20.44 -4.66 -2.88
CA GLY A 28 -21.01 -4.69 -4.22
C GLY A 28 -20.94 -3.33 -4.93
N PRO A 29 -21.47 -2.25 -4.33
CA PRO A 29 -21.33 -0.91 -4.90
C PRO A 29 -19.89 -0.47 -5.16
N LEU A 30 -18.95 -0.79 -4.25
CA LEU A 30 -17.54 -0.45 -4.41
C LEU A 30 -16.90 -1.21 -5.58
N ARG A 31 -17.21 -2.52 -5.74
CA ARG A 31 -16.75 -3.33 -6.86
C ARG A 31 -17.28 -2.78 -8.18
N ASP A 32 -18.58 -2.51 -8.24
CA ASP A 32 -19.24 -2.05 -9.46
C ASP A 32 -18.70 -0.68 -9.89
N ASP A 33 -18.47 0.24 -8.94
CA ASP A 33 -17.82 1.53 -9.21
C ASP A 33 -16.34 1.37 -9.62
N TRP A 34 -15.62 0.43 -9.02
CA TRP A 34 -14.23 0.13 -9.40
C TRP A 34 -14.09 -0.37 -10.83
N LEU A 35 -15.03 -1.21 -11.29
CA LEU A 35 -15.03 -1.81 -12.63
C LEU A 35 -15.70 -0.92 -13.67
N ALA A 36 -16.38 0.15 -13.26
CA ALA A 36 -17.09 1.02 -14.18
C ALA A 36 -16.14 1.79 -15.11
N GLU A 37 -16.51 1.94 -16.38
CA GLU A 37 -15.79 2.84 -17.32
C GLU A 37 -15.84 4.30 -16.87
N ARG A 38 -16.94 4.69 -16.24
CA ARG A 38 -17.17 6.02 -15.68
C ARG A 38 -17.57 5.88 -14.21
N PRO A 39 -16.59 5.86 -13.30
CA PRO A 39 -16.86 5.75 -11.87
C PRO A 39 -17.70 6.92 -11.36
N ALA A 40 -18.58 6.66 -10.42
CA ALA A 40 -19.40 7.68 -9.78
C ALA A 40 -18.61 8.47 -8.73
N THR A 41 -17.65 7.81 -8.05
CA THR A 41 -16.82 8.42 -7.02
C THR A 41 -15.43 8.71 -7.58
N ASP A 42 -14.88 9.90 -7.29
CA ASP A 42 -13.51 10.24 -7.67
C ASP A 42 -12.52 9.29 -6.99
N ILE A 43 -11.45 8.93 -7.72
CA ILE A 43 -10.40 8.04 -7.19
C ILE A 43 -9.68 8.67 -5.99
N ASP A 44 -9.62 9.98 -5.90
CA ASP A 44 -8.96 10.70 -4.81
C ASP A 44 -9.84 10.79 -3.54
N HIS A 45 -11.09 10.39 -3.62
CA HIS A 45 -11.99 10.33 -2.47
C HIS A 45 -11.63 9.14 -1.56
N VAL A 46 -11.57 9.39 -0.25
CA VAL A 46 -11.11 8.41 0.77
C VAL A 46 -11.93 7.12 0.76
N THR A 47 -13.24 7.20 0.51
CA THR A 47 -14.16 6.03 0.49
C THR A 47 -13.93 5.12 -0.72
N ARG A 48 -13.20 5.58 -1.74
CA ARG A 48 -12.85 4.80 -2.92
C ARG A 48 -11.39 4.42 -2.94
N SER A 49 -10.49 5.39 -2.75
CA SER A 49 -9.05 5.15 -2.84
C SER A 49 -8.55 4.15 -1.80
N GLN A 50 -8.87 4.36 -0.54
CA GLN A 50 -8.28 3.59 0.57
C GLN A 50 -8.70 2.11 0.57
N PRO A 51 -10.01 1.75 0.43
CA PRO A 51 -10.40 0.35 0.39
C PRO A 51 -9.85 -0.36 -0.84
N LEU A 52 -9.83 0.30 -2.01
CA LEU A 52 -9.28 -0.29 -3.22
C LEU A 52 -7.75 -0.43 -3.17
N LEU A 53 -7.01 0.52 -2.56
CA LEU A 53 -5.58 0.38 -2.33
C LEU A 53 -5.30 -0.87 -1.49
N PHE A 54 -5.95 -1.00 -0.32
CA PHE A 54 -5.77 -2.17 0.53
C PHE A 54 -6.11 -3.48 -0.21
N ALA A 55 -7.27 -3.54 -0.86
CA ALA A 55 -7.73 -4.75 -1.55
C ALA A 55 -6.80 -5.16 -2.69
N VAL A 56 -6.39 -4.20 -3.53
CA VAL A 56 -5.48 -4.44 -4.66
C VAL A 56 -4.09 -4.83 -4.18
N ASP A 57 -3.53 -4.15 -3.17
CA ASP A 57 -2.23 -4.48 -2.61
C ASP A 57 -2.23 -5.91 -2.03
N HIS A 58 -3.27 -6.25 -1.27
CA HIS A 58 -3.44 -7.59 -0.72
C HIS A 58 -3.61 -8.65 -1.83
N ALA A 59 -4.46 -8.39 -2.82
CA ALA A 59 -4.73 -9.33 -3.91
C ALA A 59 -3.49 -9.56 -4.80
N LEU A 60 -2.73 -8.51 -5.11
CA LEU A 60 -1.44 -8.63 -5.83
C LEU A 60 -0.39 -9.38 -4.99
N GLY A 61 -0.33 -9.13 -3.68
CA GLY A 61 0.52 -9.88 -2.78
C GLY A 61 0.16 -11.37 -2.76
N ARG A 62 -1.13 -11.71 -2.68
CA ARG A 62 -1.63 -13.09 -2.79
C ARG A 62 -1.25 -13.74 -4.12
N LEU A 63 -1.33 -12.99 -5.22
CA LEU A 63 -0.92 -13.46 -6.54
C LEU A 63 0.57 -13.84 -6.55
N VAL A 64 1.46 -12.98 -6.05
CA VAL A 64 2.91 -13.26 -5.97
C VAL A 64 3.21 -14.45 -5.08
N LEU A 65 2.55 -14.56 -3.93
CA LEU A 65 2.68 -15.73 -3.05
C LEU A 65 2.17 -17.00 -3.74
N GLY A 66 1.09 -16.90 -4.53
CA GLY A 66 0.54 -17.98 -5.35
C GLY A 66 1.52 -18.50 -6.41
N TRP A 67 2.45 -17.68 -6.87
CA TRP A 67 3.54 -18.12 -7.77
C TRP A 67 4.62 -18.95 -7.04
N GLY A 68 4.50 -19.13 -5.73
CA GLY A 68 5.48 -19.86 -4.92
C GLY A 68 6.60 -18.97 -4.37
N VAL A 69 6.56 -17.66 -4.60
CA VAL A 69 7.51 -16.72 -3.99
C VAL A 69 7.37 -16.76 -2.46
N ARG A 70 8.50 -16.81 -1.78
CA ARG A 70 8.59 -16.75 -0.32
C ARG A 70 9.32 -15.46 0.05
N PRO A 71 8.60 -14.38 0.43
CA PRO A 71 9.24 -13.13 0.78
C PRO A 71 10.11 -13.27 2.03
N ALA A 72 11.29 -12.65 2.01
CA ALA A 72 12.14 -12.54 3.20
C ALA A 72 11.59 -11.53 4.21
N ALA A 73 10.91 -10.51 3.71
CA ALA A 73 10.24 -9.50 4.53
C ALA A 73 9.14 -8.80 3.71
N LEU A 74 8.24 -8.13 4.40
CA LEU A 74 7.23 -7.24 3.84
C LEU A 74 7.46 -5.82 4.37
N LEU A 75 7.22 -4.81 3.54
CA LEU A 75 7.30 -3.39 3.90
C LEU A 75 6.12 -2.67 3.26
N GLY A 76 5.30 -2.02 4.07
CA GLY A 76 4.15 -1.25 3.60
C GLY A 76 4.37 0.25 3.68
N HIS A 77 3.67 1.01 2.86
CA HIS A 77 3.57 2.47 2.93
C HIS A 77 2.13 2.85 3.29
N SER A 78 1.92 3.53 4.40
CA SER A 78 0.59 3.96 4.83
C SER A 78 -0.39 2.77 4.96
N ILE A 79 -1.53 2.79 4.24
CA ILE A 79 -2.50 1.67 4.24
C ILE A 79 -1.87 0.35 3.79
N GLY A 80 -0.81 0.39 2.97
CA GLY A 80 -0.06 -0.77 2.54
C GLY A 80 0.62 -1.53 3.69
N GLU A 81 0.85 -0.90 4.86
CA GLU A 81 1.35 -1.63 6.04
C GLU A 81 0.30 -2.58 6.61
N LEU A 82 -0.98 -2.19 6.57
CA LEU A 82 -2.06 -3.09 6.97
C LEU A 82 -2.21 -4.25 5.97
N ALA A 83 -2.01 -3.99 4.66
CA ALA A 83 -1.97 -5.05 3.65
C ALA A 83 -0.77 -5.99 3.87
N ALA A 84 0.41 -5.46 4.17
CA ALA A 84 1.61 -6.24 4.50
C ALA A 84 1.40 -7.10 5.77
N ALA A 85 0.81 -6.53 6.83
CA ALA A 85 0.47 -7.27 8.05
C ALA A 85 -0.54 -8.39 7.78
N THR A 86 -1.52 -8.15 6.89
CA THR A 86 -2.50 -9.17 6.49
C THR A 86 -1.84 -10.28 5.68
N LEU A 87 -0.97 -9.96 4.73
CA LEU A 87 -0.19 -10.95 3.96
C LEU A 87 0.76 -11.75 4.85
N ALA A 88 1.30 -11.14 5.90
CA ALA A 88 2.11 -11.82 6.92
C ALA A 88 1.28 -12.72 7.86
N GLY A 89 -0.04 -12.65 7.81
CA GLY A 89 -0.94 -13.43 8.67
C GLY A 89 -1.22 -12.82 10.04
N VAL A 90 -0.81 -11.57 10.29
CA VAL A 90 -1.14 -10.85 11.54
C VAL A 90 -2.65 -10.71 11.70
N PHE A 91 -3.33 -10.28 10.64
CA PHE A 91 -4.79 -10.22 10.58
C PHE A 91 -5.33 -11.22 9.58
N ALA A 92 -6.47 -11.83 9.88
CA ALA A 92 -7.22 -12.55 8.86
C ALA A 92 -7.76 -11.56 7.81
N PRO A 93 -7.81 -11.91 6.50
CA PRO A 93 -8.26 -10.99 5.45
C PRO A 93 -9.61 -10.35 5.72
N ARG A 94 -10.57 -11.13 6.21
CA ARG A 94 -11.91 -10.65 6.55
C ARG A 94 -11.89 -9.63 7.70
N ASP A 95 -11.08 -9.86 8.73
CA ASP A 95 -10.94 -8.92 9.85
C ASP A 95 -10.26 -7.63 9.39
N ALA A 96 -9.21 -7.76 8.56
CA ALA A 96 -8.52 -6.61 7.97
C ALA A 96 -9.44 -5.74 7.11
N ALA A 97 -10.32 -6.34 6.30
CA ALA A 97 -11.34 -5.61 5.55
C ALA A 97 -12.24 -4.79 6.49
N GLY A 98 -12.72 -5.38 7.59
CA GLY A 98 -13.51 -4.69 8.60
C GLY A 98 -12.75 -3.51 9.24
N LEU A 99 -11.46 -3.69 9.57
CA LEU A 99 -10.59 -2.65 10.11
C LEU A 99 -10.40 -1.48 9.13
N VAL A 100 -10.19 -1.79 7.85
CA VAL A 100 -10.07 -0.79 6.77
C VAL A 100 -11.36 0.01 6.64
N LEU A 101 -12.50 -0.65 6.57
CA LEU A 101 -13.80 0.03 6.41
C LEU A 101 -14.17 0.88 7.62
N ASP A 102 -13.89 0.43 8.85
CA ASP A 102 -14.04 1.26 10.05
C ASP A 102 -13.17 2.52 9.97
N ARG A 103 -11.89 2.34 9.61
CA ARG A 103 -10.96 3.47 9.40
C ARG A 103 -11.51 4.46 8.38
N ILE A 104 -12.00 4.00 7.24
CA ILE A 104 -12.53 4.85 6.16
C ILE A 104 -13.77 5.61 6.61
N ARG A 105 -14.73 4.94 7.28
CA ARG A 105 -15.93 5.59 7.82
C ARG A 105 -15.57 6.72 8.79
N ARG A 106 -14.55 6.55 9.61
CA ARG A 106 -14.04 7.59 10.52
C ARG A 106 -13.40 8.74 9.75
N LEU A 107 -12.51 8.42 8.82
CA LEU A 107 -11.77 9.42 8.05
C LEU A 107 -12.64 10.19 7.07
N SER A 108 -13.74 9.61 6.57
CA SER A 108 -14.69 10.32 5.71
C SER A 108 -15.43 11.46 6.40
N ALA A 109 -15.47 11.46 7.74
CA ALA A 109 -16.03 12.54 8.55
C ALA A 109 -14.97 13.56 9.02
N ALA A 110 -13.70 13.38 8.63
CA ALA A 110 -12.63 14.30 9.00
C ALA A 110 -12.72 15.65 8.27
N PRO A 111 -12.19 16.72 8.85
CA PRO A 111 -12.09 17.99 8.14
C PRO A 111 -11.31 17.86 6.82
N PRO A 112 -11.65 18.71 5.83
CA PRO A 112 -10.89 18.76 4.58
C PRO A 112 -9.45 19.20 4.83
N GLY A 113 -8.55 18.70 3.99
CA GLY A 113 -7.13 19.02 4.03
C GLY A 113 -6.40 18.29 2.93
N GLY A 114 -5.11 18.42 2.88
CA GLY A 114 -4.33 17.91 1.77
C GLY A 114 -2.92 17.50 2.14
N MET A 115 -2.19 17.09 1.11
CA MET A 115 -0.80 16.68 1.18
C MET A 115 0.01 17.38 0.08
N LEU A 116 1.27 17.72 0.41
CA LEU A 116 2.19 18.43 -0.47
C LEU A 116 3.53 17.68 -0.55
N ALA A 117 3.86 17.12 -1.69
CA ALA A 117 5.16 16.53 -1.93
C ALA A 117 6.18 17.63 -2.23
N VAL A 118 7.30 17.65 -1.52
CA VAL A 118 8.38 18.62 -1.64
C VAL A 118 9.69 17.91 -1.96
N ALA A 119 10.42 18.40 -2.97
CA ALA A 119 11.73 17.89 -3.35
C ALA A 119 12.84 18.42 -2.41
N ALA A 120 12.70 18.15 -1.11
CA ALA A 120 13.59 18.60 -0.05
C ALA A 120 13.65 17.59 1.10
N SER A 121 14.66 17.69 1.93
CA SER A 121 14.76 16.93 3.19
C SER A 121 13.84 17.54 4.27
N THR A 122 13.60 16.78 5.32
CA THR A 122 12.84 17.25 6.49
C THR A 122 13.47 18.45 7.16
N ALA A 123 14.80 18.52 7.22
CA ALA A 123 15.53 19.66 7.78
C ALA A 123 15.34 20.94 6.95
N GLU A 124 15.33 20.81 5.61
CA GLU A 124 15.14 21.96 4.71
C GLU A 124 13.71 22.51 4.76
N VAL A 125 12.69 21.67 4.96
CA VAL A 125 11.29 22.13 5.04
C VAL A 125 10.91 22.63 6.44
N ALA A 126 11.60 22.20 7.49
CA ALA A 126 11.26 22.52 8.88
C ALA A 126 11.04 24.02 9.17
N PRO A 127 11.86 24.99 8.62
CA PRO A 127 11.66 26.42 8.85
C PRO A 127 10.36 26.99 8.28
N TYR A 128 9.73 26.28 7.35
CA TYR A 128 8.51 26.70 6.65
C TYR A 128 7.23 26.14 7.28
N LEU A 129 7.35 25.14 8.19
CA LEU A 129 6.19 24.53 8.84
C LEU A 129 5.52 25.56 9.76
N ARG A 130 4.20 25.70 9.63
CA ARG A 130 3.39 26.59 10.44
C ARG A 130 1.95 26.07 10.53
N GLY A 131 1.23 26.57 11.57
CA GLY A 131 -0.10 26.06 11.87
C GLY A 131 -0.04 24.55 12.13
N ASP A 132 -1.03 23.83 11.63
CA ASP A 132 -1.15 22.37 11.78
C ASP A 132 -0.51 21.59 10.61
N VAL A 133 0.42 22.22 9.86
CA VAL A 133 1.17 21.55 8.79
C VAL A 133 2.37 20.83 9.38
N VAL A 134 2.43 19.54 9.13
CA VAL A 134 3.47 18.64 9.64
C VAL A 134 4.13 17.82 8.53
N VAL A 135 5.24 17.16 8.86
CA VAL A 135 5.81 16.12 7.99
C VAL A 135 4.93 14.88 8.09
N GLY A 136 4.21 14.56 7.01
CA GLY A 136 3.36 13.39 6.91
C GLY A 136 4.09 12.15 6.37
N ALA A 137 5.13 12.33 5.52
CA ALA A 137 5.94 11.20 5.08
C ALA A 137 7.38 11.59 4.72
N VAL A 138 8.31 10.65 4.92
CA VAL A 138 9.71 10.71 4.49
C VAL A 138 9.93 9.60 3.47
N ASN A 139 9.76 9.93 2.19
CA ASN A 139 9.81 8.94 1.11
C ASN A 139 11.22 8.75 0.52
N ALA A 140 12.07 9.78 0.60
CA ALA A 140 13.48 9.71 0.22
C ALA A 140 14.26 10.82 0.95
N PRO A 141 15.61 10.85 0.94
CA PRO A 141 16.41 11.88 1.61
C PRO A 141 16.04 13.31 1.20
N ARG A 142 15.54 13.50 -0.02
CA ARG A 142 15.05 14.76 -0.57
C ARG A 142 13.65 14.62 -1.19
N GLN A 143 12.78 13.88 -0.51
CA GLN A 143 11.38 13.75 -0.87
C GLN A 143 10.54 13.63 0.40
N THR A 144 10.12 14.77 0.89
CA THR A 144 9.26 14.92 2.06
C THR A 144 7.83 15.20 1.61
N VAL A 145 6.85 14.61 2.29
CA VAL A 145 5.44 14.96 2.10
C VAL A 145 4.95 15.68 3.35
N LEU A 146 4.42 16.87 3.14
CA LEU A 146 3.77 17.65 4.19
C LEU A 146 2.27 17.37 4.17
N ALA A 147 1.62 17.45 5.32
CA ALA A 147 0.18 17.24 5.46
C ALA A 147 -0.41 18.26 6.45
N GLY A 148 -1.62 18.71 6.18
CA GLY A 148 -2.30 19.69 7.02
C GLY A 148 -3.59 20.21 6.41
N PRO A 149 -4.29 21.13 7.11
CA PRO A 149 -5.46 21.82 6.58
C PRO A 149 -5.12 22.61 5.30
N ASP A 150 -6.07 22.76 4.40
CA ASP A 150 -5.81 23.35 3.06
C ASP A 150 -5.23 24.78 3.15
N GLY A 151 -5.81 25.67 3.94
CA GLY A 151 -5.34 27.04 4.06
C GLY A 151 -3.87 27.16 4.52
N PRO A 152 -3.50 26.63 5.70
CA PRO A 152 -2.12 26.58 6.16
C PRO A 152 -1.16 25.87 5.16
N LEU A 153 -1.62 24.79 4.51
CA LEU A 153 -0.82 24.04 3.55
C LEU A 153 -0.56 24.86 2.27
N ASP A 154 -1.51 25.68 1.83
CA ASP A 154 -1.33 26.61 0.70
C ASP A 154 -0.33 27.74 1.02
N GLU A 155 -0.33 28.23 2.26
CA GLU A 155 0.65 29.23 2.72
C GLU A 155 2.06 28.63 2.74
N VAL A 156 2.19 27.38 3.23
CA VAL A 156 3.48 26.65 3.24
C VAL A 156 3.95 26.36 1.83
N ASP A 157 3.06 25.92 0.92
CA ASP A 157 3.40 25.67 -0.50
C ASP A 157 3.93 26.95 -1.17
N ARG A 158 3.26 28.09 -0.94
CA ARG A 158 3.69 29.38 -1.48
C ARG A 158 5.09 29.77 -0.97
N ALA A 159 5.30 29.69 0.35
CA ALA A 159 6.59 30.04 0.95
C ALA A 159 7.74 29.13 0.48
N LEU A 160 7.47 27.83 0.32
CA LEU A 160 8.46 26.89 -0.21
C LEU A 160 8.80 27.18 -1.69
N ARG A 161 7.79 27.49 -2.51
CA ARG A 161 8.02 27.86 -3.93
C ARG A 161 8.79 29.19 -4.06
N GLU A 162 8.48 30.18 -3.24
CA GLU A 162 9.22 31.43 -3.18
C GLU A 162 10.69 31.24 -2.78
N ALA A 163 10.95 30.24 -1.94
CA ALA A 163 12.30 29.81 -1.56
C ALA A 163 13.00 28.92 -2.61
N GLY A 164 12.33 28.62 -3.75
CA GLY A 164 12.89 27.85 -4.86
C GLY A 164 12.71 26.34 -4.77
N PHE A 165 11.91 25.83 -3.82
CA PHE A 165 11.63 24.39 -3.74
C PHE A 165 10.59 23.96 -4.79
N VAL A 166 10.78 22.73 -5.32
CA VAL A 166 9.80 22.10 -6.20
C VAL A 166 8.75 21.40 -5.34
N CYS A 167 7.51 21.86 -5.46
CA CYS A 167 6.37 21.37 -4.71
C CYS A 167 5.27 20.84 -5.65
N ARG A 168 4.58 19.76 -5.25
CA ARG A 168 3.44 19.22 -5.96
C ARG A 168 2.37 18.75 -4.98
N ARG A 169 1.14 19.24 -5.14
CA ARG A 169 -0.02 18.71 -4.42
C ARG A 169 -0.19 17.23 -4.74
N VAL A 170 -0.36 16.44 -3.71
CA VAL A 170 -0.74 15.03 -3.86
C VAL A 170 -2.24 14.98 -4.09
N PRO A 171 -2.73 14.18 -5.06
CA PRO A 171 -4.15 13.94 -5.23
C PRO A 171 -4.74 13.23 -4.00
N SER A 172 -5.22 14.01 -3.05
CA SER A 172 -5.83 13.56 -1.80
C SER A 172 -6.64 14.71 -1.20
N LEU A 173 -7.86 14.42 -0.79
CA LEU A 173 -8.77 15.36 -0.14
C LEU A 173 -8.67 15.31 1.40
N SER A 174 -7.69 14.59 1.93
CA SER A 174 -7.48 14.39 3.37
C SER A 174 -6.04 14.67 3.75
N ALA A 175 -5.85 15.28 4.93
CA ALA A 175 -4.55 15.53 5.53
C ALA A 175 -3.99 14.26 6.20
N PHE A 176 -3.80 13.17 5.43
CA PHE A 176 -3.26 11.92 5.98
C PHE A 176 -1.91 12.14 6.65
N HIS A 177 -1.69 11.39 7.73
CA HIS A 177 -0.46 11.43 8.51
C HIS A 177 -0.21 12.78 9.20
N SER A 178 -1.32 13.41 9.67
CA SER A 178 -1.26 14.63 10.46
C SER A 178 -2.19 14.56 11.67
N PRO A 179 -1.90 15.31 12.77
CA PRO A 179 -2.74 15.37 13.95
C PRO A 179 -4.16 15.88 13.68
N VAL A 180 -4.41 16.53 12.57
CA VAL A 180 -5.76 16.96 12.13
C VAL A 180 -6.76 15.80 12.12
N LEU A 181 -6.28 14.57 11.88
CA LEU A 181 -7.11 13.37 11.86
C LEU A 181 -7.31 12.71 13.24
N GLU A 182 -6.68 13.19 14.32
CA GLU A 182 -6.84 12.60 15.66
C GLU A 182 -8.30 12.49 16.12
N PRO A 183 -9.16 13.53 15.92
CA PRO A 183 -10.56 13.40 16.29
C PRO A 183 -11.29 12.26 15.57
N ALA A 184 -10.98 12.02 14.31
CA ALA A 184 -11.54 10.93 13.51
C ALA A 184 -11.04 9.55 13.96
N CYS A 185 -9.84 9.46 14.53
CA CYS A 185 -9.26 8.21 15.02
C CYS A 185 -9.73 7.82 16.42
N ARG A 186 -10.51 8.67 17.12
CA ARG A 186 -11.01 8.35 18.47
C ARG A 186 -11.84 7.06 18.45
N GLY A 187 -11.54 6.15 19.40
CA GLY A 187 -12.22 4.86 19.50
C GLY A 187 -11.74 3.80 18.51
N ALA A 188 -10.88 4.12 17.54
CA ALA A 188 -10.34 3.13 16.62
C ALA A 188 -9.52 2.02 17.34
N ALA A 189 -8.82 2.37 18.43
CA ALA A 189 -8.08 1.39 19.23
C ALA A 189 -8.97 0.26 19.78
N ALA A 190 -10.23 0.54 20.12
CA ALA A 190 -11.16 -0.49 20.60
C ALA A 190 -11.50 -1.49 19.47
N VAL A 191 -11.60 -1.03 18.23
CA VAL A 191 -11.85 -1.89 17.07
C VAL A 191 -10.64 -2.81 16.81
N PHE A 192 -9.42 -2.24 16.85
CA PHE A 192 -8.20 -3.05 16.75
C PHE A 192 -8.00 -3.99 17.94
N ALA A 193 -8.45 -3.63 19.15
CA ALA A 193 -8.40 -4.50 20.32
C ALA A 193 -9.31 -5.73 20.15
N ALA A 194 -10.46 -5.58 19.51
CA ALA A 194 -11.39 -6.68 19.24
C ALA A 194 -10.92 -7.63 18.13
N ALA A 195 -10.06 -7.15 17.21
CA ALA A 195 -9.54 -7.98 16.14
C ALA A 195 -8.47 -8.96 16.67
N ARG A 196 -8.58 -10.23 16.24
CA ARG A 196 -7.54 -11.22 16.53
C ARG A 196 -6.25 -10.89 15.79
N LYS A 197 -5.14 -10.96 16.50
CA LYS A 197 -3.80 -10.79 15.94
C LYS A 197 -2.98 -12.06 16.16
N ASN A 198 -2.25 -12.46 15.14
CA ASN A 198 -1.35 -13.61 15.20
C ASN A 198 0.10 -13.13 15.01
N PRO A 199 1.10 -13.89 15.46
CA PRO A 199 2.47 -13.67 15.07
C PRO A 199 2.61 -13.70 13.54
N PRO A 200 3.42 -12.81 12.93
CA PRO A 200 3.61 -12.79 11.49
C PRO A 200 4.42 -14.01 11.03
N ALA A 201 3.99 -14.65 9.95
CA ALA A 201 4.73 -15.74 9.30
C ALA A 201 5.96 -15.23 8.53
N VAL A 202 6.00 -13.94 8.22
CA VAL A 202 7.08 -13.24 7.52
C VAL A 202 7.32 -11.91 8.24
N PRO A 203 8.58 -11.50 8.50
CA PRO A 203 8.87 -10.22 9.12
C PRO A 203 8.21 -9.06 8.36
N VAL A 204 7.57 -8.15 9.08
CA VAL A 204 7.01 -6.91 8.53
C VAL A 204 7.86 -5.75 9.02
N HIS A 205 8.50 -5.03 8.12
CA HIS A 205 9.16 -3.77 8.41
C HIS A 205 8.11 -2.66 8.43
N SER A 206 8.02 -1.97 9.56
CA SER A 206 7.06 -0.88 9.72
C SER A 206 7.64 0.44 9.23
N ALA A 207 6.88 1.13 8.39
CA ALA A 207 7.18 2.51 8.03
C ALA A 207 6.77 3.52 9.13
N TYR A 208 6.23 3.08 10.24
CA TYR A 208 5.92 3.95 11.39
C TYR A 208 6.99 3.89 12.48
N THR A 209 7.70 2.75 12.60
CA THR A 209 8.80 2.58 13.56
C THR A 209 10.18 2.60 12.89
N ALA A 210 10.23 2.53 11.55
CA ALA A 210 11.44 2.34 10.74
C ALA A 210 12.24 1.07 11.13
N ALA A 211 11.55 0.06 11.65
CA ALA A 211 12.13 -1.19 12.15
C ALA A 211 11.16 -2.36 11.90
N PRO A 212 11.60 -3.63 12.03
CA PRO A 212 10.68 -4.76 12.06
C PRO A 212 9.66 -4.62 13.18
N LEU A 213 8.38 -4.96 12.90
CA LEU A 213 7.34 -5.00 13.92
C LEU A 213 7.70 -6.01 15.01
N THR A 214 7.59 -5.56 16.26
CA THR A 214 7.74 -6.42 17.44
C THR A 214 6.38 -7.03 17.84
N GLU A 215 6.41 -8.05 18.70
CA GLU A 215 5.17 -8.59 19.29
C GLU A 215 4.40 -7.51 20.06
N SER A 216 5.11 -6.58 20.72
CA SER A 216 4.51 -5.43 21.41
C SER A 216 3.78 -4.52 20.46
N ASP A 217 4.37 -4.16 19.30
CA ASP A 217 3.73 -3.31 18.30
C ASP A 217 2.47 -3.99 17.73
N ILE A 218 2.59 -5.29 17.41
CA ILE A 218 1.48 -6.07 16.88
C ILE A 218 0.34 -6.16 17.90
N GLY A 219 0.68 -6.38 19.16
CA GLY A 219 -0.30 -6.50 20.27
C GLY A 219 -0.96 -5.20 20.66
N ASP A 220 -0.33 -4.04 20.40
CA ASP A 220 -0.84 -2.71 20.79
C ASP A 220 -1.93 -2.21 19.80
N PRO A 221 -3.20 -2.15 20.23
CA PRO A 221 -4.25 -1.57 19.40
C PRO A 221 -4.03 -0.10 19.04
N ALA A 222 -3.34 0.65 19.92
CA ALA A 222 -3.07 2.06 19.69
C ALA A 222 -2.04 2.27 18.58
N PHE A 223 -1.08 1.36 18.42
CA PHE A 223 -0.14 1.36 17.29
C PHE A 223 -0.86 1.41 15.95
N TRP A 224 -1.83 0.51 15.74
CA TRP A 224 -2.61 0.43 14.50
C TRP A 224 -3.58 1.60 14.34
N ALA A 225 -4.24 1.99 15.41
CA ALA A 225 -5.24 3.05 15.39
C ALA A 225 -4.66 4.43 15.03
N ARG A 226 -3.42 4.71 15.45
CA ARG A 226 -2.76 6.02 15.23
C ARG A 226 -2.05 6.14 13.87
N GLN A 227 -1.97 5.09 13.07
CA GLN A 227 -1.31 5.14 11.77
C GLN A 227 -1.78 6.29 10.85
N PRO A 228 -3.09 6.65 10.77
CA PRO A 228 -3.52 7.79 9.95
C PRO A 228 -3.01 9.15 10.41
N VAL A 229 -2.54 9.29 11.66
CA VAL A 229 -2.00 10.53 12.22
C VAL A 229 -0.48 10.53 12.38
N ALA A 230 0.15 9.37 12.36
CA ALA A 230 1.61 9.23 12.49
C ALA A 230 2.32 9.39 11.14
N PRO A 231 3.51 10.00 11.10
CA PRO A 231 4.28 10.13 9.87
C PRO A 231 4.73 8.77 9.32
N VAL A 232 4.79 8.65 8.00
CA VAL A 232 5.32 7.47 7.30
C VAL A 232 6.83 7.64 7.09
N LEU A 233 7.63 6.83 7.74
CA LEU A 233 9.09 6.82 7.66
C LEU A 233 9.56 5.77 6.62
N PHE A 234 9.04 5.86 5.38
CA PHE A 234 9.28 4.85 4.36
C PHE A 234 10.77 4.68 4.02
N TRP A 235 11.47 5.79 3.82
CA TRP A 235 12.91 5.70 3.48
C TRP A 235 13.75 5.12 4.62
N PRO A 236 13.63 5.54 5.88
CA PRO A 236 14.34 4.89 6.99
C PRO A 236 14.02 3.39 7.12
N ALA A 237 12.76 2.99 6.93
CA ALA A 237 12.38 1.57 6.95
C ALA A 237 13.02 0.78 5.79
N LEU A 238 13.05 1.38 4.57
CA LEU A 238 13.71 0.80 3.41
C LEU A 238 15.22 0.66 3.62
N GLU A 239 15.89 1.67 4.21
CA GLU A 239 17.31 1.61 4.55
C GLU A 239 17.59 0.47 5.54
N GLY A 240 16.76 0.34 6.59
CA GLY A 240 16.85 -0.75 7.55
C GLY A 240 16.68 -2.13 6.89
N LEU A 241 15.72 -2.27 5.97
CA LEU A 241 15.52 -3.51 5.22
C LEU A 241 16.73 -3.82 4.31
N LEU A 242 17.19 -2.86 3.52
CA LEU A 242 18.29 -3.05 2.57
C LEU A 242 19.67 -3.19 3.25
N ALA A 243 19.77 -2.87 4.53
CA ALA A 243 20.98 -3.15 5.34
C ALA A 243 21.09 -4.65 5.72
N THR A 244 20.02 -5.43 5.62
CA THR A 244 20.01 -6.87 5.94
C THR A 244 20.60 -7.75 4.84
N GLY A 245 20.78 -7.22 3.62
CA GLY A 245 21.33 -7.95 2.48
C GLY A 245 20.82 -7.45 1.13
N ASP A 246 21.13 -8.20 0.10
CA ASP A 246 20.68 -7.93 -1.28
C ASP A 246 19.26 -8.47 -1.49
N HIS A 247 18.40 -7.67 -2.09
CA HIS A 247 16.98 -8.00 -2.25
C HIS A 247 16.48 -7.75 -3.67
N LEU A 248 15.57 -8.58 -4.13
CA LEU A 248 14.62 -8.26 -5.18
C LEU A 248 13.36 -7.69 -4.52
N LEU A 249 13.16 -6.39 -4.67
CA LEU A 249 11.98 -5.70 -4.15
C LEU A 249 10.85 -5.79 -5.17
N VAL A 250 9.68 -6.24 -4.74
CA VAL A 250 8.50 -6.39 -5.61
C VAL A 250 7.41 -5.44 -5.12
N GLU A 251 7.07 -4.43 -5.93
CA GLU A 251 5.95 -3.52 -5.63
C GLU A 251 4.63 -4.16 -6.01
N VAL A 252 3.82 -4.47 -5.00
CA VAL A 252 2.51 -5.14 -5.12
C VAL A 252 1.36 -4.14 -4.95
N GLY A 253 1.45 -3.01 -5.63
CA GLY A 253 0.47 -1.94 -5.52
C GLY A 253 0.21 -1.25 -6.87
N PRO A 254 -0.79 -0.36 -6.95
CA PRO A 254 -1.11 0.36 -8.16
C PRO A 254 -0.04 1.41 -8.49
N GLY A 255 0.32 1.47 -9.76
CA GLY A 255 1.36 2.38 -10.26
C GLY A 255 2.78 1.88 -9.95
N GLN A 256 3.73 2.82 -9.87
CA GLN A 256 5.16 2.55 -9.63
C GLN A 256 5.76 3.61 -8.70
N GLY A 257 4.97 4.14 -7.79
CA GLY A 257 5.39 5.23 -6.91
C GLY A 257 6.55 4.86 -6.00
N LEU A 258 6.42 3.73 -5.32
CA LEU A 258 7.47 3.22 -4.42
C LEU A 258 8.67 2.70 -5.22
N SER A 259 8.47 2.03 -6.34
CA SER A 259 9.57 1.60 -7.22
C SER A 259 10.43 2.76 -7.70
N GLN A 260 9.83 3.92 -8.03
CA GLN A 260 10.58 5.11 -8.41
C GLN A 260 11.44 5.66 -7.26
N VAL A 261 10.95 5.57 -6.04
CA VAL A 261 11.72 5.91 -4.83
C VAL A 261 12.85 4.92 -4.63
N VAL A 262 12.53 3.62 -4.64
CA VAL A 262 13.47 2.51 -4.41
C VAL A 262 14.62 2.52 -5.42
N ARG A 263 14.36 2.82 -6.71
CA ARG A 263 15.40 2.94 -7.76
C ARG A 263 16.46 4.00 -7.45
N ARG A 264 16.18 4.96 -6.57
CA ARG A 264 17.14 5.99 -6.14
C ARG A 264 18.06 5.50 -5.02
N HIS A 265 17.71 4.39 -4.35
CA HIS A 265 18.51 3.86 -3.25
C HIS A 265 19.88 3.38 -3.75
N PRO A 266 20.98 3.67 -3.00
CA PRO A 266 22.32 3.26 -3.43
C PRO A 266 22.49 1.78 -3.73
N ALA A 267 21.87 0.88 -2.96
CA ALA A 267 21.92 -0.57 -3.21
C ALA A 267 21.33 -0.95 -4.57
N VAL A 268 20.20 -0.33 -4.98
CA VAL A 268 19.58 -0.59 -6.28
C VAL A 268 20.40 0.06 -7.41
N ARG A 269 20.92 1.26 -7.20
CA ARG A 269 21.77 1.94 -8.20
C ARG A 269 23.09 1.23 -8.47
N ARG A 270 23.64 0.53 -7.47
CA ARG A 270 24.84 -0.29 -7.62
C ARG A 270 24.57 -1.68 -8.19
N GLY A 271 23.28 -2.07 -8.30
CA GLY A 271 22.87 -3.38 -8.80
C GLY A 271 22.98 -4.51 -7.77
N SER A 272 23.29 -4.23 -6.49
CA SER A 272 23.26 -5.25 -5.44
C SER A 272 21.81 -5.64 -5.07
N SER A 273 20.88 -4.73 -5.21
CA SER A 273 19.44 -5.01 -5.10
C SER A 273 18.72 -4.59 -6.38
N ALA A 274 17.52 -5.09 -6.61
CA ALA A 274 16.71 -4.78 -7.78
C ALA A 274 15.25 -4.50 -7.38
N VAL A 275 14.47 -3.89 -8.31
CA VAL A 275 13.04 -3.63 -8.09
C VAL A 275 12.22 -4.01 -9.30
N VAL A 276 11.10 -4.68 -9.03
CA VAL A 276 10.08 -5.07 -10.00
C VAL A 276 8.74 -4.49 -9.55
N SER A 277 7.99 -3.88 -10.47
CA SER A 277 6.62 -3.43 -10.24
C SER A 277 5.66 -4.35 -10.96
N LEU A 278 4.55 -4.73 -10.34
CA LEU A 278 3.53 -5.60 -10.95
C LEU A 278 2.62 -4.86 -11.91
N LEU A 279 2.40 -3.56 -11.71
CA LEU A 279 1.46 -2.78 -12.51
C LEU A 279 2.16 -1.68 -13.31
N PRO A 280 1.52 -1.18 -14.39
CA PRO A 280 2.06 -0.07 -15.16
C PRO A 280 2.13 1.22 -14.33
N ALA A 281 3.04 2.12 -14.72
CA ALA A 281 3.23 3.40 -14.01
C ALA A 281 2.04 4.36 -14.14
N ARG A 282 1.21 4.16 -15.15
CA ARG A 282 0.01 4.98 -15.44
C ARG A 282 -1.17 4.06 -15.79
N PRO A 283 -2.39 4.46 -15.47
CA PRO A 283 -3.58 3.75 -15.94
C PRO A 283 -3.56 3.59 -17.46
N GLY A 284 -4.00 2.44 -17.92
CA GLY A 284 -4.07 2.07 -19.33
C GLY A 284 -5.24 1.12 -19.58
N PRO A 285 -5.34 0.56 -20.79
CA PRO A 285 -6.34 -0.46 -21.09
C PRO A 285 -6.09 -1.73 -20.25
N PRO A 286 -7.11 -2.57 -20.03
CA PRO A 286 -7.00 -3.77 -19.18
C PRO A 286 -5.83 -4.71 -19.54
N GLU A 287 -5.48 -4.79 -20.82
CA GLU A 287 -4.35 -5.58 -21.33
C GLU A 287 -3.00 -5.12 -20.76
N ALA A 288 -2.87 -3.83 -20.45
CA ALA A 288 -1.64 -3.28 -19.89
C ALA A 288 -1.35 -3.83 -18.49
N ASP A 289 -2.38 -4.04 -17.66
CA ASP A 289 -2.24 -4.65 -16.34
C ASP A 289 -1.76 -6.10 -16.49
N ARG A 290 -2.37 -6.88 -17.38
CA ARG A 290 -1.99 -8.29 -17.63
C ARG A 290 -0.58 -8.43 -18.19
N ALA A 291 -0.22 -7.58 -19.14
CA ALA A 291 1.12 -7.57 -19.72
C ALA A 291 2.19 -7.21 -18.69
N ALA A 292 1.90 -6.24 -17.80
CA ALA A 292 2.81 -5.84 -16.74
C ALA A 292 3.03 -6.96 -15.72
N VAL A 293 1.96 -7.66 -15.31
CA VAL A 293 2.04 -8.81 -14.39
C VAL A 293 2.83 -9.96 -15.02
N ALA A 294 2.60 -10.28 -16.30
CA ALA A 294 3.35 -11.33 -17.00
C ALA A 294 4.86 -10.98 -17.08
N ALA A 295 5.20 -9.75 -17.45
CA ALA A 295 6.58 -9.29 -17.49
C ALA A 295 7.25 -9.28 -16.11
N ALA A 296 6.50 -8.97 -15.06
CA ALA A 296 6.99 -9.04 -13.68
C ALA A 296 7.26 -10.49 -13.25
N ALA A 297 6.38 -11.44 -13.58
CA ALA A 297 6.56 -12.85 -13.30
C ALA A 297 7.81 -13.40 -13.98
N GLU A 298 8.07 -13.05 -15.25
CA GLU A 298 9.30 -13.41 -15.98
C GLU A 298 10.56 -12.88 -15.27
N ARG A 299 10.54 -11.62 -14.83
CA ARG A 299 11.67 -11.00 -14.12
C ARG A 299 11.92 -11.63 -12.76
N ILE A 300 10.88 -11.99 -12.03
CA ILE A 300 10.96 -12.67 -10.74
C ILE A 300 11.56 -14.08 -10.95
N THR A 301 11.11 -14.79 -11.99
CA THR A 301 11.66 -16.11 -12.36
C THR A 301 13.13 -16.03 -12.77
N ALA A 302 13.50 -15.05 -13.59
CA ALA A 302 14.88 -14.82 -13.98
C ALA A 302 15.81 -14.50 -12.80
N ALA A 303 15.26 -13.97 -11.71
CA ALA A 303 15.97 -13.74 -10.45
C ALA A 303 16.07 -15.00 -9.56
N GLY A 304 15.63 -16.17 -10.04
CA GLY A 304 15.76 -17.46 -9.37
C GLY A 304 14.54 -17.90 -8.55
N TRP A 305 13.40 -17.22 -8.67
CA TRP A 305 12.14 -17.62 -8.02
C TRP A 305 11.20 -18.25 -9.04
N PRO A 306 10.59 -19.45 -8.75
CA PRO A 306 9.63 -20.05 -9.66
C PRO A 306 8.37 -19.16 -9.75
N ALA A 307 8.02 -18.71 -10.94
CA ALA A 307 6.66 -18.26 -11.20
C ALA A 307 5.84 -19.46 -11.66
N ALA A 308 4.62 -19.62 -11.12
CA ALA A 308 3.74 -20.66 -11.61
C ALA A 308 3.43 -20.43 -13.10
N PRO A 309 3.33 -21.48 -13.93
CA PRO A 309 2.91 -21.32 -15.31
C PRO A 309 1.53 -20.64 -15.35
N ALA A 310 1.37 -19.69 -16.27
CA ALA A 310 0.08 -19.10 -16.58
C ALA A 310 -0.95 -20.22 -16.71
N SER A 311 -2.12 -20.03 -16.10
CA SER A 311 -3.20 -21.02 -16.01
C SER A 311 -3.69 -21.45 -17.40
N GLY A 312 -3.09 -22.51 -17.93
CA GLY A 312 -3.48 -23.20 -19.13
C GLY A 312 -3.11 -24.66 -18.97
N ASP A 313 -4.14 -25.45 -18.74
CA ASP A 313 -4.09 -26.90 -18.72
C ASP A 313 -3.77 -27.60 -17.38
N ARG A 314 -4.69 -27.56 -16.44
CA ARG A 314 -4.82 -28.64 -15.48
C ARG A 314 -5.49 -29.81 -16.21
N GLY A 315 -4.66 -30.68 -16.86
CA GLY A 315 -5.10 -31.94 -17.40
C GLY A 315 -5.94 -32.71 -16.37
N ARG A 316 -7.19 -33.05 -16.73
CA ARG A 316 -8.04 -33.99 -16.02
C ARG A 316 -7.22 -35.23 -15.66
N PRO A 317 -7.25 -35.74 -14.44
CA PRO A 317 -6.70 -37.04 -14.16
C PRO A 317 -7.40 -38.06 -15.04
N SER A 318 -6.67 -38.72 -15.94
CA SER A 318 -7.14 -39.86 -16.71
C SER A 318 -7.54 -40.95 -15.75
N ARG A 319 -8.84 -41.28 -15.71
CA ARG A 319 -9.34 -42.51 -15.13
C ARG A 319 -8.70 -43.68 -15.90
N ARG A 320 -7.66 -44.30 -15.38
CA ARG A 320 -7.26 -45.62 -15.81
C ARG A 320 -8.29 -46.60 -15.27
N ALA A 321 -9.01 -47.19 -16.21
CA ALA A 321 -9.88 -48.34 -15.94
C ALA A 321 -9.06 -49.47 -15.31
N ALA A 322 -9.52 -49.97 -14.16
CA ALA A 322 -9.15 -51.27 -13.65
C ALA A 322 -9.91 -52.33 -14.47
N ALA A 323 -9.17 -53.11 -15.21
CA ALA A 323 -9.64 -54.38 -15.73
C ALA A 323 -8.55 -55.43 -15.41
N GLY A 324 -8.96 -56.50 -14.75
CA GLY A 324 -8.14 -57.65 -14.43
C GLY A 324 -8.26 -58.11 -12.99
#